data_d6812fba2732f9a7420961faf70129d7
#
_entry.id   d6812fba2732f9a7420961faf70129d7
#
_cell.length_a   1.000
_cell.length_b   1.000
_cell.length_c   1.000
_cell.angle_alpha   90.00
_cell.angle_beta   90.00
_cell.angle_gamma   90.00
#
_symmetry.space_group_name_H-M   'P 1'
#
loop_
_entity.id
_entity.type
_entity.pdbx_description
1 polymer ?
#
loop_
_entity_poly.entity_id
_entity_poly.type
_entity_poly.pdbx_seq_one_letter_code
_entity_poly.pdbx_strand_id
1 'polypeptide(L)'
;YLGHWRDTHVRLEGESVAELHKIFLYDWCMRSGEDPDKICEDVSCDECGNMHEQDLSRLPVLPLQVVASGIDSAWHSISMGYFSMISRARERAWITTPYLVPGPILMNAMMTASLAGVDVRVMMPAIKDHFLVFWGSRGNIEPLLRAGVRVFRYRKGFIHTKTLLADDDISSVGTC
;
A
#
# COMPACT_ATOMS: atom_id res chain seq x y z
N TYR A 1 0.36 8.47 -23.95
CA TYR A 1 1.53 8.94 -23.19
C TYR A 1 1.06 9.31 -21.77
N LEU A 2 1.64 8.68 -20.73
CA LEU A 2 1.16 8.81 -19.35
C LEU A 2 1.73 10.04 -18.62
N GLY A 3 2.65 10.78 -19.25
CA GLY A 3 3.34 11.92 -18.64
C GLY A 3 4.31 11.50 -17.51
N HIS A 4 4.51 12.40 -16.54
CA HIS A 4 5.37 12.11 -15.39
C HIS A 4 4.66 11.15 -14.42
N TRP A 5 5.39 10.15 -13.94
CA TRP A 5 4.93 9.25 -12.90
C TRP A 5 5.10 9.90 -11.52
N ARG A 6 4.06 9.79 -10.70
CA ARG A 6 4.10 10.17 -9.30
C ARG A 6 3.94 8.93 -8.45
N ASP A 7 4.99 8.51 -7.81
CA ASP A 7 4.97 7.36 -6.91
C ASP A 7 5.44 7.74 -5.50
N THR A 8 5.29 6.84 -4.55
CA THR A 8 5.74 7.00 -3.17
C THR A 8 6.63 5.83 -2.80
N HIS A 9 7.82 6.13 -2.29
CA HIS A 9 8.78 5.18 -1.81
C HIS A 9 9.00 5.36 -0.32
N VAL A 10 9.27 4.25 0.37
CA VAL A 10 9.65 4.25 1.78
C VAL A 10 11.05 3.68 1.88
N ARG A 11 11.93 4.39 2.56
CA ARG A 11 13.22 3.87 3.00
C ARG A 11 13.05 3.32 4.41
N LEU A 12 13.44 2.08 4.62
CA LEU A 12 13.37 1.39 5.89
C LEU A 12 14.77 1.04 6.35
N GLU A 13 14.98 1.15 7.65
CA GLU A 13 16.23 0.78 8.33
C GLU A 13 15.90 0.06 9.64
N GLY A 14 16.81 -0.79 10.10
CA GLY A 14 16.63 -1.55 11.33
C GLY A 14 15.98 -2.92 11.11
N GLU A 15 15.41 -3.47 12.17
CA GLU A 15 14.93 -4.87 12.22
C GLU A 15 13.86 -5.22 11.18
N SER A 16 13.04 -4.25 10.79
CA SER A 16 11.99 -4.46 9.78
C SER A 16 12.52 -4.85 8.39
N VAL A 17 13.79 -4.52 8.10
CA VAL A 17 14.45 -4.91 6.86
C VAL A 17 14.59 -6.44 6.77
N ALA A 18 14.87 -7.10 7.90
CA ALA A 18 14.96 -8.56 7.95
C ALA A 18 13.64 -9.24 7.56
N GLU A 19 12.50 -8.67 7.92
CA GLU A 19 11.20 -9.22 7.51
C GLU A 19 10.96 -9.09 6.00
N LEU A 20 11.34 -7.96 5.39
CA LEU A 20 11.29 -7.80 3.93
C LEU A 20 12.24 -8.79 3.23
N HIS A 21 13.44 -8.98 3.78
CA HIS A 21 14.40 -9.92 3.24
C HIS A 21 13.88 -11.37 3.26
N LYS A 22 13.24 -11.80 4.36
CA LYS A 22 12.60 -13.13 4.44
C LYS A 22 11.53 -13.31 3.35
N ILE A 23 10.67 -12.30 3.12
CA ILE A 23 9.65 -12.36 2.08
C ILE A 23 10.30 -12.49 0.70
N PHE A 24 11.34 -11.68 0.44
CA PHE A 24 12.08 -11.75 -0.83
C PHE A 24 12.72 -13.13 -1.04
N LEU A 25 13.38 -13.67 -0.01
CA LEU A 25 14.00 -15.00 -0.09
C LEU A 25 12.98 -16.10 -0.34
N TYR A 26 11.83 -16.04 0.34
CA TYR A 26 10.75 -16.99 0.11
C TYR A 26 10.29 -16.97 -1.35
N ASP A 27 9.99 -15.79 -1.89
CA ASP A 27 9.55 -15.63 -3.28
C ASP A 27 10.63 -16.08 -4.28
N TRP A 28 11.89 -15.76 -3.99
CA TRP A 28 13.04 -16.17 -4.80
C TRP A 28 13.18 -17.70 -4.84
N CYS A 29 13.19 -18.35 -3.68
CA CYS A 29 13.34 -19.80 -3.57
C CYS A 29 12.17 -20.54 -4.23
N MET A 30 10.96 -20.06 -4.04
CA MET A 30 9.78 -20.62 -4.70
C MET A 30 9.88 -20.53 -6.23
N ARG A 31 10.57 -19.55 -6.75
CA ARG A 31 10.71 -19.33 -8.20
C ARG A 31 11.94 -20.01 -8.78
N SER A 32 13.09 -19.96 -8.10
CA SER A 32 14.36 -20.52 -8.57
C SER A 32 14.49 -22.04 -8.28
N GLY A 33 13.79 -22.54 -7.28
CA GLY A 33 13.95 -23.90 -6.77
C GLY A 33 15.19 -24.05 -5.90
N GLU A 34 15.83 -22.95 -5.51
CA GLU A 34 16.99 -22.95 -4.61
C GLU A 34 16.56 -23.16 -3.15
N ASP A 35 17.48 -23.70 -2.36
CA ASP A 35 17.25 -23.94 -0.94
C ASP A 35 17.46 -22.63 -0.15
N PRO A 36 16.44 -22.15 0.60
CA PRO A 36 16.55 -20.94 1.40
C PRO A 36 17.74 -20.92 2.36
N ASP A 37 18.04 -22.05 2.96
CA ASP A 37 19.12 -22.16 3.96
C ASP A 37 20.51 -21.92 3.32
N LYS A 38 20.69 -22.31 2.06
CA LYS A 38 21.93 -22.08 1.33
C LYS A 38 22.12 -20.63 0.92
N ILE A 39 21.04 -19.93 0.57
CA ILE A 39 21.10 -18.52 0.18
C ILE A 39 21.40 -17.64 1.38
N CYS A 40 20.86 -17.99 2.56
CA CYS A 40 21.13 -17.23 3.79
C CYS A 40 22.59 -17.32 4.25
N GLU A 41 23.31 -18.41 3.92
CA GLU A 41 24.72 -18.56 4.24
C GLU A 41 25.62 -17.67 3.36
N ASP A 42 25.22 -17.41 2.11
CA ASP A 42 25.99 -16.60 1.15
C ASP A 42 25.78 -15.09 1.27
N VAL A 43 24.66 -14.67 1.88
CA VAL A 43 24.37 -13.24 2.07
C VAL A 43 24.83 -12.80 3.46
N SER A 44 26.13 -12.59 3.62
CA SER A 44 26.63 -11.81 4.75
C SER A 44 26.15 -10.35 4.56
N CYS A 45 25.34 -9.86 5.49
CA CYS A 45 24.84 -8.47 5.50
C CYS A 45 25.94 -7.40 5.61
N ASP A 46 27.20 -7.79 5.61
CA ASP A 46 28.37 -6.88 5.75
C ASP A 46 28.59 -5.99 4.53
N GLU A 47 28.10 -6.37 3.35
CA GLU A 47 28.24 -5.56 2.14
C GLU A 47 27.13 -4.47 1.99
N CYS A 48 26.05 -4.54 2.73
CA CYS A 48 25.05 -3.46 2.78
C CYS A 48 25.53 -2.23 3.58
N GLY A 49 26.68 -2.30 4.26
CA GLY A 49 27.18 -1.32 5.21
C GLY A 49 27.74 -0.02 4.62
N ASN A 50 27.85 0.13 3.31
CA ASN A 50 28.48 1.31 2.69
C ASN A 50 27.52 2.29 1.99
N MET A 51 26.23 2.23 2.30
CA MET A 51 25.35 3.35 1.93
C MET A 51 25.54 4.48 2.94
N HIS A 52 25.97 5.63 2.45
CA HIS A 52 26.25 6.87 3.15
C HIS A 52 25.54 6.96 4.52
N GLU A 53 26.33 7.02 5.56
CA GLU A 53 25.94 7.41 6.92
C GLU A 53 25.30 8.81 6.90
N GLN A 54 24.08 8.90 6.43
CA GLN A 54 23.27 10.08 6.75
C GLN A 54 22.94 9.97 8.23
N ASP A 55 23.10 11.06 8.95
CA ASP A 55 22.83 11.16 10.38
C ASP A 55 21.38 10.74 10.69
N LEU A 56 21.19 9.43 10.92
CA LEU A 56 19.89 8.82 11.22
C LEU A 56 19.43 9.13 12.65
N SER A 57 20.32 9.69 13.51
CA SER A 57 20.02 10.06 14.88
C SER A 57 18.90 11.11 15.00
N ARG A 58 18.57 11.78 13.88
CA ARG A 58 17.49 12.78 13.81
C ARG A 58 16.15 12.24 13.33
N LEU A 59 16.09 11.00 12.86
CA LEU A 59 14.84 10.41 12.39
C LEU A 59 14.08 9.80 13.58
N PRO A 60 12.76 10.02 13.67
CA PRO A 60 11.97 9.39 14.70
C PRO A 60 11.92 7.87 14.47
N VAL A 61 12.09 7.12 15.55
CA VAL A 61 11.82 5.68 15.54
C VAL A 61 10.30 5.50 15.54
N LEU A 62 9.76 4.88 14.50
CA LEU A 62 8.34 4.62 14.35
C LEU A 62 8.07 3.12 14.42
N PRO A 63 6.98 2.69 15.10
CA PRO A 63 6.52 1.31 15.00
C PRO A 63 6.18 0.98 13.55
N LEU A 64 6.71 -0.13 13.04
CA LEU A 64 6.48 -0.57 11.67
C LEU A 64 6.15 -2.06 11.67
N GLN A 65 5.16 -2.43 10.85
CA GLN A 65 4.81 -3.81 10.58
C GLN A 65 4.86 -4.06 9.08
N VAL A 66 5.59 -5.09 8.68
CA VAL A 66 5.57 -5.61 7.31
C VAL A 66 4.41 -6.61 7.22
N VAL A 67 3.51 -6.40 6.26
CA VAL A 67 2.36 -7.28 6.02
C VAL A 67 2.47 -7.87 4.62
N ALA A 68 2.72 -9.17 4.55
CA ALA A 68 2.70 -9.91 3.29
C ALA A 68 1.32 -10.55 3.07
N SER A 69 0.91 -10.64 1.80
CA SER A 69 -0.28 -11.37 1.39
C SER A 69 -0.09 -11.86 -0.04
N GLY A 70 -0.22 -13.16 -0.26
CA GLY A 70 -0.08 -13.82 -1.55
C GLY A 70 -1.22 -14.80 -1.80
N ILE A 71 -1.19 -15.47 -2.94
CA ILE A 71 -2.16 -16.51 -3.31
C ILE A 71 -2.08 -17.76 -2.43
N ASP A 72 -0.96 -17.97 -1.78
CA ASP A 72 -0.66 -19.02 -0.81
C ASP A 72 -1.02 -18.66 0.62
N SER A 73 -1.38 -17.38 0.86
CA SER A 73 -1.76 -16.92 2.20
C SER A 73 -3.16 -17.40 2.57
N ALA A 74 -3.31 -17.97 3.77
CA ALA A 74 -4.60 -18.41 4.30
C ALA A 74 -5.61 -17.25 4.47
N TRP A 75 -5.09 -16.03 4.59
CA TRP A 75 -5.86 -14.81 4.81
C TRP A 75 -5.44 -13.72 3.83
N HIS A 76 -6.38 -12.92 3.39
CA HIS A 76 -6.11 -11.68 2.64
C HIS A 76 -5.66 -10.57 3.60
N SER A 77 -4.48 -10.75 4.19
CA SER A 77 -3.99 -9.96 5.34
C SER A 77 -3.95 -8.45 5.04
N ILE A 78 -3.51 -8.04 3.85
CA ILE A 78 -3.46 -6.63 3.45
C ILE A 78 -4.89 -6.04 3.37
N SER A 79 -5.82 -6.76 2.74
CA SER A 79 -7.23 -6.30 2.65
C SER A 79 -7.89 -6.21 4.02
N MET A 80 -7.60 -7.15 4.92
CA MET A 80 -8.09 -7.12 6.31
C MET A 80 -7.48 -5.95 7.09
N GLY A 81 -6.19 -5.69 6.89
CA GLY A 81 -5.50 -4.52 7.45
C GLY A 81 -6.16 -3.21 6.99
N TYR A 82 -6.41 -3.06 5.70
CA TYR A 82 -7.10 -1.89 5.14
C TYR A 82 -8.52 -1.74 5.68
N PHE A 83 -9.27 -2.84 5.75
CA PHE A 83 -10.59 -2.84 6.36
C PHE A 83 -10.54 -2.34 7.81
N SER A 84 -9.59 -2.85 8.61
CA SER A 84 -9.39 -2.46 10.00
C SER A 84 -9.06 -0.98 10.13
N MET A 85 -8.11 -0.47 9.34
CA MET A 85 -7.71 0.93 9.34
C MET A 85 -8.89 1.85 9.00
N ILE A 86 -9.63 1.58 7.92
CA ILE A 86 -10.76 2.40 7.49
C ILE A 86 -11.90 2.36 8.52
N SER A 87 -12.22 1.16 9.05
CA SER A 87 -13.32 0.99 9.99
C SER A 87 -13.04 1.60 11.37
N ARG A 88 -11.78 1.81 11.73
CA ARG A 88 -11.38 2.41 13.00
C ARG A 88 -11.09 3.91 12.91
N ALA A 89 -11.00 4.45 11.70
CA ALA A 89 -10.80 5.87 11.49
C ALA A 89 -11.93 6.68 12.12
N ARG A 90 -11.58 7.78 12.78
CA ARG A 90 -12.53 8.67 13.48
C ARG A 90 -12.67 10.02 12.80
N GLU A 91 -11.61 10.50 12.18
CA GLU A 91 -11.58 11.81 11.53
C GLU A 91 -11.41 11.69 10.02
N ARG A 92 -10.47 10.87 9.56
CA ARG A 92 -10.12 10.80 8.14
C ARG A 92 -9.62 9.42 7.71
N ALA A 93 -9.96 9.02 6.49
CA ALA A 93 -9.37 7.88 5.79
C ALA A 93 -9.05 8.30 4.35
N TRP A 94 -7.77 8.51 4.03
CA TRP A 94 -7.33 8.99 2.73
C TRP A 94 -6.57 7.91 1.98
N ILE A 95 -7.08 7.58 0.82
CA ILE A 95 -6.61 6.46 0.00
C ILE A 95 -6.08 7.01 -1.32
N THR A 96 -4.87 6.61 -1.69
CA THR A 96 -4.35 6.84 -3.04
C THR A 96 -4.10 5.50 -3.70
N THR A 97 -4.66 5.30 -4.89
CA THR A 97 -4.48 4.07 -5.64
C THR A 97 -4.53 4.35 -7.15
N PRO A 98 -3.67 3.70 -7.96
CA PRO A 98 -3.79 3.78 -9.41
C PRO A 98 -5.05 3.07 -9.92
N TYR A 99 -5.55 2.08 -9.16
CA TYR A 99 -6.65 1.20 -9.56
C TYR A 99 -7.68 1.09 -8.45
N LEU A 100 -8.85 1.73 -8.64
CA LEU A 100 -9.94 1.67 -7.67
C LEU A 100 -10.85 0.47 -7.98
N VAL A 101 -10.35 -0.71 -7.66
CA VAL A 101 -11.09 -1.98 -7.80
C VAL A 101 -11.16 -2.69 -6.43
N PRO A 102 -11.72 -2.05 -5.41
CA PRO A 102 -11.84 -2.66 -4.09
C PRO A 102 -12.88 -3.78 -4.10
N GLY A 103 -12.61 -4.83 -3.35
CA GLY A 103 -13.61 -5.84 -3.08
C GLY A 103 -14.78 -5.29 -2.25
N PRO A 104 -15.90 -6.04 -2.14
CA PRO A 104 -17.10 -5.59 -1.43
C PRO A 104 -16.83 -5.15 0.01
N ILE A 105 -15.90 -5.81 0.70
CA ILE A 105 -15.55 -5.52 2.08
C ILE A 105 -14.98 -4.10 2.22
N LEU A 106 -14.02 -3.72 1.37
CA LEU A 106 -13.41 -2.40 1.40
C LEU A 106 -14.37 -1.31 0.90
N MET A 107 -15.22 -1.63 -0.09
CA MET A 107 -16.29 -0.74 -0.52
C MET A 107 -17.21 -0.38 0.65
N ASN A 108 -17.70 -1.39 1.36
CA ASN A 108 -18.58 -1.18 2.51
C ASN A 108 -17.87 -0.42 3.64
N ALA A 109 -16.60 -0.71 3.93
CA ALA A 109 -15.84 0.02 4.94
C ALA A 109 -15.75 1.51 4.62
N MET A 110 -15.38 1.88 3.37
CA MET A 110 -15.30 3.28 2.93
C MET A 110 -16.66 3.99 3.00
N MET A 111 -17.72 3.34 2.53
CA MET A 111 -19.07 3.92 2.57
C MET A 111 -19.56 4.09 4.01
N THR A 112 -19.40 3.08 4.86
CA THR A 112 -19.82 3.13 6.26
C THR A 112 -19.08 4.21 7.04
N ALA A 113 -17.74 4.29 6.88
CA ALA A 113 -16.95 5.33 7.52
C ALA A 113 -17.38 6.74 7.08
N SER A 114 -17.62 6.93 5.77
CA SER A 114 -18.10 8.21 5.25
C SER A 114 -19.49 8.58 5.78
N LEU A 115 -20.42 7.64 5.80
CA LEU A 115 -21.76 7.85 6.37
C LEU A 115 -21.75 8.10 7.89
N ALA A 116 -20.72 7.59 8.59
CA ALA A 116 -20.50 7.88 10.01
C ALA A 116 -19.83 9.25 10.26
N GLY A 117 -19.53 10.02 9.19
CA GLY A 117 -18.97 11.38 9.31
C GLY A 117 -17.45 11.45 9.16
N VAL A 118 -16.75 10.34 8.90
CA VAL A 118 -15.31 10.33 8.62
C VAL A 118 -15.05 10.97 7.25
N ASP A 119 -14.01 11.82 7.17
CA ASP A 119 -13.56 12.39 5.90
C ASP A 119 -12.85 11.33 5.04
N VAL A 120 -13.62 10.58 4.25
CA VAL A 120 -13.08 9.57 3.35
C VAL A 120 -12.76 10.18 1.98
N ARG A 121 -11.49 10.08 1.58
CA ARG A 121 -11.00 10.58 0.29
C ARG A 121 -10.32 9.48 -0.49
N VAL A 122 -10.61 9.43 -1.79
CA VAL A 122 -9.92 8.54 -2.73
C VAL A 122 -9.29 9.38 -3.83
N MET A 123 -7.99 9.20 -4.04
CA MET A 123 -7.27 9.80 -5.17
C MET A 123 -6.87 8.72 -6.17
N MET A 124 -7.16 8.95 -7.44
CA MET A 124 -6.84 8.05 -8.54
C MET A 124 -6.34 8.83 -9.77
N PRO A 125 -5.69 8.18 -10.76
CA PRO A 125 -5.26 8.86 -11.98
C PRO A 125 -6.45 9.41 -12.78
N ALA A 126 -6.23 10.57 -13.42
CA ALA A 126 -7.16 11.07 -14.44
C ALA A 126 -6.91 10.42 -15.81
N ILE A 127 -5.69 9.91 -16.03
CA ILE A 127 -5.23 9.33 -17.30
C ILE A 127 -5.42 7.82 -17.24
N LYS A 128 -5.81 7.22 -18.36
CA LYS A 128 -5.96 5.76 -18.51
C LYS A 128 -4.61 5.15 -18.86
N ASP A 129 -4.19 4.11 -18.15
CA ASP A 129 -3.10 3.22 -18.59
C ASP A 129 -3.66 1.93 -19.18
N HIS A 130 -4.63 1.30 -18.51
CA HIS A 130 -5.30 0.07 -18.93
C HIS A 130 -6.81 0.29 -19.10
N PHE A 131 -7.33 -0.05 -20.27
CA PHE A 131 -8.73 0.17 -20.62
C PHE A 131 -9.70 -0.55 -19.66
N LEU A 132 -9.49 -1.84 -19.43
CA LEU A 132 -10.37 -2.67 -18.58
C LEU A 132 -10.40 -2.18 -17.12
N VAL A 133 -9.24 -1.87 -16.56
CA VAL A 133 -9.12 -1.39 -15.17
C VAL A 133 -9.78 -0.02 -14.97
N PHE A 134 -9.63 0.85 -15.96
CA PHE A 134 -10.29 2.16 -15.93
C PHE A 134 -11.81 2.04 -15.89
N TRP A 135 -12.39 1.17 -16.71
CA TRP A 135 -13.85 0.97 -16.71
C TRP A 135 -14.33 0.24 -15.46
N GLY A 136 -13.60 -0.76 -14.97
CA GLY A 136 -13.89 -1.42 -13.69
C GLY A 136 -13.89 -0.43 -12.52
N SER A 137 -12.93 0.49 -12.48
CA SER A 137 -12.89 1.55 -11.46
C SER A 137 -14.11 2.48 -11.49
N ARG A 138 -14.67 2.76 -12.67
CA ARG A 138 -15.82 3.68 -12.79
C ARG A 138 -17.09 3.14 -12.12
N GLY A 139 -17.33 1.84 -12.19
CA GLY A 139 -18.48 1.21 -11.53
C GLY A 139 -18.46 1.38 -10.00
N ASN A 140 -17.28 1.49 -9.43
CA ASN A 140 -17.12 1.67 -7.98
C ASN A 140 -17.23 3.12 -7.51
N ILE A 141 -17.10 4.10 -8.40
CA ILE A 141 -17.11 5.53 -8.02
C ILE A 141 -18.51 5.99 -7.60
N GLU A 142 -19.55 5.63 -8.34
CA GLU A 142 -20.90 6.11 -8.07
C GLU A 142 -21.43 5.74 -6.67
N PRO A 143 -21.33 4.49 -6.22
CA PRO A 143 -21.73 4.14 -4.85
C PRO A 143 -20.94 4.91 -3.78
N LEU A 144 -19.63 5.11 -3.98
CA LEU A 144 -18.78 5.88 -3.06
C LEU A 144 -19.23 7.35 -2.98
N LEU A 145 -19.49 7.99 -4.11
CA LEU A 145 -19.98 9.38 -4.15
C LEU A 145 -21.34 9.53 -3.47
N ARG A 146 -22.25 8.58 -3.68
CA ARG A 146 -23.56 8.55 -3.00
C ARG A 146 -23.44 8.43 -1.48
N ALA A 147 -22.42 7.73 -1.00
CA ALA A 147 -22.13 7.62 0.43
C ALA A 147 -21.37 8.84 1.00
N GLY A 148 -21.03 9.84 0.19
CA GLY A 148 -20.32 11.04 0.62
C GLY A 148 -18.79 10.96 0.52
N VAL A 149 -18.22 9.86 0.00
CA VAL A 149 -16.78 9.72 -0.24
C VAL A 149 -16.34 10.71 -1.30
N ARG A 150 -15.27 11.44 -1.04
CA ARG A 150 -14.73 12.41 -1.99
C ARG A 150 -13.71 11.76 -2.93
N VAL A 151 -13.99 11.73 -4.23
CA VAL A 151 -13.12 11.12 -5.24
C VAL A 151 -12.40 12.20 -6.04
N PHE A 152 -11.08 12.15 -6.02
CA PHE A 152 -10.19 13.09 -6.70
C PHE A 152 -9.47 12.42 -7.86
N ARG A 153 -9.27 13.18 -8.95
CA ARG A 153 -8.49 12.72 -10.11
C ARG A 153 -7.20 13.52 -10.24
N TYR A 154 -6.08 12.83 -10.15
CA TYR A 154 -4.76 13.43 -10.34
C TYR A 154 -4.51 13.74 -11.81
N ARG A 155 -4.23 15.01 -12.13
CA ARG A 155 -4.11 15.51 -13.52
C ARG A 155 -2.68 15.85 -13.97
N LYS A 156 -1.72 15.90 -13.05
CA LYS A 156 -0.32 16.31 -13.36
C LYS A 156 0.56 15.16 -13.88
N GLY A 157 -0.04 14.10 -14.42
CA GLY A 157 0.62 12.90 -14.88
C GLY A 157 -0.08 11.65 -14.36
N PHE A 158 0.64 10.52 -14.30
CA PHE A 158 0.11 9.26 -13.80
C PHE A 158 0.53 9.05 -12.33
N ILE A 159 -0.45 9.01 -11.43
CA ILE A 159 -0.20 8.66 -10.03
C ILE A 159 -0.25 7.14 -9.88
N HIS A 160 0.88 6.55 -9.45
CA HIS A 160 1.00 5.11 -9.23
C HIS A 160 1.18 4.75 -7.74
N THR A 161 1.08 5.74 -6.88
CA THR A 161 1.14 5.61 -5.42
C THR A 161 0.01 4.72 -4.90
N LYS A 162 0.34 3.86 -3.95
CA LYS A 162 -0.60 3.03 -3.19
C LYS A 162 -0.39 3.30 -1.72
N THR A 163 -1.27 4.13 -1.16
CA THR A 163 -1.20 4.52 0.25
C THR A 163 -2.58 4.57 0.86
N LEU A 164 -2.65 4.26 2.13
CA LEU A 164 -3.80 4.50 3.00
C LEU A 164 -3.32 5.24 4.24
N LEU A 165 -3.99 6.33 4.58
CA LEU A 165 -3.79 7.12 5.78
C LEU A 165 -5.07 7.07 6.59
N ALA A 166 -5.01 6.68 7.86
CA ALA A 166 -6.13 6.71 8.76
C ALA A 166 -5.77 7.58 9.98
N ASP A 167 -6.52 8.64 10.15
CA ASP A 167 -6.28 9.72 11.12
C ASP A 167 -4.84 10.25 11.02
N ASP A 168 -4.18 10.54 12.14
CA ASP A 168 -2.75 10.90 12.19
C ASP A 168 -1.88 9.76 12.75
N ASP A 169 -2.51 8.61 13.03
CA ASP A 169 -1.91 7.54 13.80
C ASP A 169 -1.30 6.43 12.95
N ILE A 170 -1.90 6.12 11.81
CA ILE A 170 -1.50 4.96 11.03
C ILE A 170 -1.51 5.24 9.53
N SER A 171 -0.46 4.78 8.86
CA SER A 171 -0.35 4.83 7.40
C SER A 171 0.13 3.50 6.85
N SER A 172 -0.29 3.20 5.64
CA SER A 172 0.20 2.05 4.86
C SER A 172 0.76 2.54 3.53
N VAL A 173 1.90 1.98 3.14
CA VAL A 173 2.52 2.18 1.84
C VAL A 173 2.84 0.80 1.26
N GLY A 174 2.35 0.49 0.08
CA GLY A 174 2.59 -0.80 -0.57
C GLY A 174 1.47 -1.19 -1.53
N THR A 175 1.62 -2.33 -2.15
CA THR A 175 0.64 -2.91 -3.07
C THR A 175 -0.40 -3.74 -2.31
N CYS A 176 -1.67 -3.59 -2.70
CA CYS A 176 -2.80 -4.40 -2.25
C CYS A 176 -3.46 -5.06 -3.46
#